data_88336b2ec2faa33cc9e301fe001dbb55
#
_entry.id   88336b2ec2faa33cc9e301fe001dbb55
#
_cell.length_a   1.000
_cell.length_b   1.000
_cell.length_c   1.000
_cell.angle_alpha   90.00
_cell.angle_beta   90.00
_cell.angle_gamma   90.00
#
_symmetry.space_group_name_H-M   'P 1'
#
loop_
_entity.id
_entity.type
_entity.pdbx_description
1 polymer ?
#
loop_
_entity_poly.entity_id
_entity_poly.type
_entity_poly.pdbx_seq_one_letter_code
_entity_poly.pdbx_strand_id
1 'polypeptide(L)'
;MMFGKIIAIPVVIAAVAFVGVVSSIEAVPITGSVEIQGIATLTPIGAPLGTATGVDGTNGVVSSGFGSFAGTAGALVSLAPFTFNPATTPVNMWSFTVGSLTYSFDLTSMVLGTDDSSLLTISGSGTLTITGDGSNWDPTTGNWTYQIASTNPDGVYGQFNYQSNTTVPDGGLTAILLGSALSGLTMLRKKISA
;
A
#
# COMPACT_ATOMS: atom_id res chain seq x y z
N MET A 1 84.69 -17.75 -8.39
CA MET A 1 83.70 -17.28 -7.35
C MET A 1 82.61 -16.58 -8.06
N MET A 2 81.51 -17.29 -8.30
CA MET A 2 80.35 -16.75 -9.06
C MET A 2 79.24 -16.41 -8.10
N PHE A 3 78.92 -15.13 -7.94
CA PHE A 3 77.78 -14.64 -7.11
C PHE A 3 76.47 -14.69 -7.91
N GLY A 4 75.59 -15.60 -7.51
CA GLY A 4 74.28 -15.70 -8.10
C GLY A 4 73.39 -14.55 -7.57
N LYS A 5 72.84 -13.79 -8.51
CA LYS A 5 71.89 -12.70 -8.26
C LYS A 5 70.46 -13.29 -8.01
N ILE A 6 70.02 -13.23 -6.77
CA ILE A 6 68.63 -13.63 -6.39
C ILE A 6 67.68 -12.50 -6.82
N ILE A 7 66.80 -12.78 -7.77
CA ILE A 7 65.74 -11.89 -8.18
C ILE A 7 64.53 -12.17 -7.25
N ALA A 8 64.22 -11.25 -6.37
CA ALA A 8 63.02 -11.29 -5.56
C ALA A 8 61.81 -10.84 -6.39
N ILE A 9 60.90 -11.74 -6.63
CA ILE A 9 59.60 -11.44 -7.28
C ILE A 9 58.64 -10.96 -6.21
N PRO A 10 58.11 -9.74 -6.27
CA PRO A 10 57.07 -9.32 -5.32
C PRO A 10 55.76 -10.03 -5.66
N VAL A 11 55.27 -10.86 -4.76
CA VAL A 11 53.91 -11.41 -4.80
C VAL A 11 52.95 -10.31 -4.41
N VAL A 12 52.24 -9.75 -5.38
CA VAL A 12 51.13 -8.83 -5.14
C VAL A 12 49.90 -9.66 -4.78
N ILE A 13 49.58 -9.75 -3.51
CA ILE A 13 48.32 -10.33 -3.02
C ILE A 13 47.22 -9.29 -3.28
N ALA A 14 46.43 -9.49 -4.33
CA ALA A 14 45.22 -8.74 -4.58
C ALA A 14 44.16 -9.25 -3.58
N ALA A 15 43.95 -8.51 -2.50
CA ALA A 15 42.82 -8.73 -1.59
C ALA A 15 41.54 -8.28 -2.35
N VAL A 16 40.80 -9.25 -2.90
CA VAL A 16 39.44 -9.01 -3.40
C VAL A 16 38.56 -8.88 -2.18
N ALA A 17 38.25 -7.64 -1.81
CA ALA A 17 37.23 -7.36 -0.82
C ALA A 17 35.88 -7.80 -1.42
N PHE A 18 35.35 -8.95 -0.99
CA PHE A 18 34.00 -9.38 -1.25
C PHE A 18 33.11 -8.51 -0.40
N VAL A 19 32.68 -7.37 -0.92
CA VAL A 19 31.59 -6.60 -0.35
C VAL A 19 30.35 -7.44 -0.57
N GLY A 20 29.98 -8.21 0.45
CA GLY A 20 28.71 -8.93 0.47
C GLY A 20 27.60 -7.89 0.33
N VAL A 21 26.94 -7.86 -0.82
CA VAL A 21 25.71 -7.11 -1.01
C VAL A 21 24.68 -7.80 -0.11
N VAL A 22 24.51 -7.29 1.09
CA VAL A 22 23.37 -7.63 1.92
C VAL A 22 22.19 -7.01 1.20
N SER A 23 21.48 -7.81 0.40
CA SER A 23 20.19 -7.41 -0.15
C SER A 23 19.27 -7.25 1.06
N SER A 24 19.13 -6.02 1.57
CA SER A 24 18.02 -5.69 2.43
C SER A 24 16.77 -5.98 1.60
N ILE A 25 15.95 -6.91 2.03
CA ILE A 25 14.60 -7.08 1.47
C ILE A 25 13.87 -5.81 1.86
N GLU A 26 13.84 -4.86 0.94
CA GLU A 26 13.12 -3.61 1.14
C GLU A 26 11.64 -3.93 1.06
N ALA A 27 10.89 -3.51 2.06
CA ALA A 27 9.45 -3.71 2.07
C ALA A 27 8.83 -2.90 0.93
N VAL A 28 7.83 -3.49 0.28
CA VAL A 28 7.22 -2.93 -0.93
C VAL A 28 5.98 -2.12 -0.54
N PRO A 29 5.85 -0.85 -0.92
CA PRO A 29 4.64 -0.09 -0.67
C PRO A 29 3.44 -0.71 -1.38
N ILE A 30 2.29 -0.68 -0.72
CA ILE A 30 1.04 -1.15 -1.29
C ILE A 30 0.55 -0.11 -2.30
N THR A 31 0.32 -0.54 -3.55
CA THR A 31 -0.10 0.34 -4.63
C THR A 31 -1.40 -0.14 -5.25
N GLY A 32 -2.17 0.79 -5.81
CA GLY A 32 -3.41 0.45 -6.54
C GLY A 32 -4.66 0.90 -5.81
N SER A 33 -5.78 0.25 -6.14
CA SER A 33 -7.09 0.58 -5.60
C SER A 33 -7.94 -0.67 -5.39
N VAL A 34 -8.86 -0.59 -4.44
CA VAL A 34 -9.88 -1.60 -4.19
C VAL A 34 -11.24 -0.93 -4.09
N GLU A 35 -12.23 -1.55 -4.69
CA GLU A 35 -13.63 -1.17 -4.59
C GLU A 35 -14.39 -2.28 -3.86
N ILE A 36 -15.13 -1.90 -2.82
CA ILE A 36 -15.92 -2.79 -1.99
C ILE A 36 -17.37 -2.34 -2.08
N GLN A 37 -18.27 -3.26 -2.30
CA GLN A 37 -19.71 -3.02 -2.36
C GLN A 37 -20.41 -3.90 -1.32
N GLY A 38 -21.47 -3.35 -0.70
CA GLY A 38 -22.24 -4.09 0.28
C GLY A 38 -23.54 -3.40 0.65
N ILE A 39 -24.35 -4.10 1.44
CA ILE A 39 -25.57 -3.52 2.01
C ILE A 39 -25.17 -2.82 3.32
N ALA A 40 -25.52 -1.56 3.44
CA ALA A 40 -25.29 -0.76 4.64
C ALA A 40 -26.55 -0.63 5.47
N THR A 41 -26.44 -0.82 6.78
CA THR A 41 -27.49 -0.49 7.73
C THR A 41 -27.14 0.84 8.37
N LEU A 42 -28.04 1.80 8.26
CA LEU A 42 -27.86 3.12 8.87
C LEU A 42 -28.14 3.11 10.37
N THR A 43 -27.46 3.97 11.10
CA THR A 43 -27.66 4.17 12.54
C THR A 43 -28.28 5.56 12.77
N PRO A 44 -29.42 5.67 13.52
CA PRO A 44 -30.23 4.59 14.11
C PRO A 44 -30.86 3.68 13.05
N ILE A 45 -31.12 2.43 13.40
CA ILE A 45 -31.74 1.47 12.47
C ILE A 45 -33.05 2.03 11.94
N GLY A 46 -33.22 2.04 10.62
CA GLY A 46 -34.37 2.59 9.93
C GLY A 46 -34.34 4.11 9.72
N ALA A 47 -33.26 4.78 10.11
CA ALA A 47 -33.06 6.18 9.78
C ALA A 47 -32.98 6.37 8.26
N PRO A 48 -33.68 7.36 7.68
CA PRO A 48 -33.45 7.75 6.30
C PRO A 48 -32.08 8.45 6.16
N LEU A 49 -31.53 8.44 4.94
CA LEU A 49 -30.37 9.29 4.60
C LEU A 49 -30.69 10.74 4.97
N GLY A 50 -29.68 11.51 5.35
CA GLY A 50 -29.82 12.90 5.82
C GLY A 50 -30.21 13.03 7.30
N THR A 51 -30.54 11.93 7.98
CA THR A 51 -30.78 11.90 9.43
C THR A 51 -29.97 10.82 10.15
N ALA A 52 -29.30 9.97 9.39
CA ALA A 52 -28.42 8.96 9.93
C ALA A 52 -27.17 9.60 10.56
N THR A 53 -26.63 8.96 11.57
CA THR A 53 -25.40 9.41 12.26
C THR A 53 -24.25 8.46 12.10
N GLY A 54 -24.49 7.27 11.55
CA GLY A 54 -23.49 6.24 11.37
C GLY A 54 -23.95 5.13 10.45
N VAL A 55 -23.05 4.18 10.25
CA VAL A 55 -23.29 2.93 9.53
C VAL A 55 -22.99 1.79 10.48
N ASP A 56 -23.92 0.86 10.62
CA ASP A 56 -23.69 -0.40 11.28
C ASP A 56 -22.88 -1.32 10.34
N GLY A 57 -21.88 -2.00 10.89
CA GLY A 57 -20.99 -2.83 10.11
C GLY A 57 -21.74 -3.95 9.40
N THR A 58 -21.50 -4.10 8.11
CA THR A 58 -22.10 -5.14 7.29
C THR A 58 -21.03 -5.90 6.53
N ASN A 59 -21.42 -7.04 5.96
CA ASN A 59 -20.54 -7.78 5.07
C ASN A 59 -20.59 -7.16 3.66
N GLY A 60 -19.44 -6.94 3.08
CA GLY A 60 -19.30 -6.49 1.70
C GLY A 60 -18.61 -7.54 0.83
N VAL A 61 -18.46 -7.21 -0.43
CA VAL A 61 -17.71 -7.99 -1.41
C VAL A 61 -16.78 -7.06 -2.16
N VAL A 62 -15.55 -7.47 -2.39
CA VAL A 62 -14.65 -6.75 -3.31
C VAL A 62 -15.22 -6.85 -4.72
N SER A 63 -15.65 -5.73 -5.28
CA SER A 63 -16.18 -5.66 -6.65
C SER A 63 -15.05 -5.57 -7.68
N SER A 64 -13.98 -4.84 -7.36
CA SER A 64 -12.79 -4.72 -8.21
C SER A 64 -11.52 -4.45 -7.39
N GLY A 65 -10.37 -4.85 -7.93
CA GLY A 65 -9.06 -4.63 -7.32
C GLY A 65 -7.96 -4.50 -8.36
N PHE A 66 -7.09 -3.50 -8.20
CA PHE A 66 -5.97 -3.21 -9.09
C PHE A 66 -4.66 -3.05 -8.30
N GLY A 67 -3.52 -3.27 -8.96
CA GLY A 67 -2.21 -3.21 -8.33
C GLY A 67 -2.05 -4.33 -7.29
N SER A 68 -1.72 -3.99 -6.05
CA SER A 68 -1.58 -4.95 -4.95
C SER A 68 -2.88 -5.69 -4.60
N PHE A 69 -4.02 -5.24 -5.12
CA PHE A 69 -5.33 -5.88 -4.96
C PHE A 69 -5.76 -6.73 -6.16
N ALA A 70 -4.89 -6.94 -7.14
CA ALA A 70 -5.21 -7.76 -8.30
C ALA A 70 -5.59 -9.19 -7.87
N GLY A 71 -6.70 -9.71 -8.41
CA GLY A 71 -7.19 -11.05 -8.07
C GLY A 71 -8.02 -11.15 -6.78
N THR A 72 -8.33 -10.04 -6.10
CA THR A 72 -9.14 -10.03 -4.88
C THR A 72 -10.66 -9.93 -5.13
N ALA A 73 -11.08 -9.68 -6.37
CA ALA A 73 -12.51 -9.58 -6.70
C ALA A 73 -13.29 -10.83 -6.28
N GLY A 74 -14.45 -10.62 -5.66
CA GLY A 74 -15.27 -11.68 -5.08
C GLY A 74 -14.94 -12.03 -3.62
N ALA A 75 -13.87 -11.48 -3.03
CA ALA A 75 -13.55 -11.70 -1.62
C ALA A 75 -14.61 -11.09 -0.71
N LEU A 76 -15.00 -11.85 0.32
CA LEU A 76 -15.92 -11.37 1.35
C LEU A 76 -15.19 -10.42 2.29
N VAL A 77 -15.78 -9.26 2.55
CA VAL A 77 -15.22 -8.19 3.37
C VAL A 77 -16.04 -8.05 4.65
N SER A 78 -15.35 -8.02 5.77
CA SER A 78 -15.93 -7.61 7.06
C SER A 78 -15.75 -6.11 7.22
N LEU A 79 -16.84 -5.38 7.45
CA LEU A 79 -16.88 -3.93 7.70
C LEU A 79 -17.21 -3.68 9.17
N ALA A 80 -16.40 -2.87 9.84
CA ALA A 80 -16.70 -2.44 11.19
C ALA A 80 -17.76 -1.31 11.21
N PRO A 81 -18.61 -1.22 12.24
CA PRO A 81 -19.50 -0.08 12.40
C PRO A 81 -18.69 1.20 12.65
N PHE A 82 -19.21 2.32 12.15
CA PHE A 82 -18.62 3.63 12.38
C PHE A 82 -19.69 4.72 12.44
N THR A 83 -19.40 5.81 13.17
CA THR A 83 -20.22 7.00 13.17
C THR A 83 -19.54 8.12 12.42
N PHE A 84 -20.29 8.90 11.67
CA PHE A 84 -19.81 10.07 10.95
C PHE A 84 -20.33 11.37 11.55
N ASN A 85 -21.30 11.30 12.45
CA ASN A 85 -21.81 12.44 13.21
C ASN A 85 -22.17 12.03 14.66
N PRO A 86 -21.30 12.28 15.69
CA PRO A 86 -19.91 12.76 15.53
C PRO A 86 -19.02 11.72 14.87
N ALA A 87 -17.97 12.19 14.17
CA ALA A 87 -17.05 11.31 13.45
C ALA A 87 -16.21 10.45 14.39
N THR A 88 -16.12 9.14 14.09
CA THR A 88 -15.20 8.20 14.75
C THR A 88 -14.30 7.55 13.73
N THR A 89 -13.06 7.25 14.11
CA THR A 89 -12.07 6.60 13.26
C THR A 89 -11.81 5.19 13.76
N PRO A 90 -12.59 4.18 13.32
CA PRO A 90 -12.39 2.82 13.77
C PRO A 90 -11.07 2.25 13.26
N VAL A 91 -10.36 1.55 14.15
CA VAL A 91 -9.28 0.65 13.79
C VAL A 91 -9.91 -0.57 13.10
N ASN A 92 -9.27 -1.05 12.03
CA ASN A 92 -9.77 -2.14 11.22
C ASN A 92 -11.19 -1.88 10.65
N MET A 93 -11.32 -0.73 9.97
CA MET A 93 -12.56 -0.31 9.30
C MET A 93 -13.13 -1.40 8.38
N TRP A 94 -12.24 -2.08 7.66
CA TRP A 94 -12.58 -3.27 6.90
C TRP A 94 -11.38 -4.23 6.80
N SER A 95 -11.71 -5.50 6.66
CA SER A 95 -10.71 -6.53 6.39
C SER A 95 -11.28 -7.66 5.53
N PHE A 96 -10.40 -8.28 4.75
CA PHE A 96 -10.69 -9.50 3.99
C PHE A 96 -9.43 -10.33 3.77
N THR A 97 -9.63 -11.62 3.47
CA THR A 97 -8.52 -12.55 3.23
C THR A 97 -8.68 -13.23 1.88
N VAL A 98 -7.58 -13.31 1.11
CA VAL A 98 -7.50 -14.06 -0.14
C VAL A 98 -6.24 -14.94 -0.09
N GLY A 99 -6.44 -16.24 -0.14
CA GLY A 99 -5.34 -17.20 0.06
C GLY A 99 -4.73 -17.07 1.45
N SER A 100 -3.43 -16.81 1.53
CA SER A 100 -2.70 -16.57 2.79
C SER A 100 -2.57 -15.09 3.14
N LEU A 101 -3.06 -14.16 2.30
CA LEU A 101 -2.93 -12.72 2.52
C LEU A 101 -4.18 -12.15 3.15
N THR A 102 -3.99 -11.37 4.21
CA THR A 102 -5.04 -10.60 4.87
C THR A 102 -4.80 -9.12 4.64
N TYR A 103 -5.81 -8.46 4.11
CA TYR A 103 -5.88 -7.02 3.85
C TYR A 103 -6.72 -6.38 4.95
N SER A 104 -6.21 -5.31 5.55
CA SER A 104 -6.91 -4.55 6.58
C SER A 104 -6.68 -3.06 6.42
N PHE A 105 -7.68 -2.25 6.73
CA PHE A 105 -7.64 -0.81 6.58
C PHE A 105 -8.08 -0.13 7.87
N ASP A 106 -7.19 0.69 8.41
CA ASP A 106 -7.41 1.51 9.59
C ASP A 106 -7.71 2.95 9.18
N LEU A 107 -8.85 3.46 9.62
CA LEU A 107 -9.27 4.82 9.31
C LEU A 107 -8.53 5.81 10.19
N THR A 108 -7.90 6.83 9.58
CA THR A 108 -7.18 7.89 10.32
C THR A 108 -7.87 9.24 10.29
N SER A 109 -8.66 9.51 9.24
CA SER A 109 -9.47 10.73 9.15
C SER A 109 -10.78 10.48 8.42
N MET A 110 -11.78 11.28 8.75
CA MET A 110 -13.10 11.24 8.12
C MET A 110 -13.64 12.66 7.98
N VAL A 111 -14.21 12.94 6.82
CA VAL A 111 -14.90 14.18 6.51
C VAL A 111 -16.27 13.82 5.89
N LEU A 112 -17.33 14.31 6.51
CA LEU A 112 -18.68 14.23 5.96
C LEU A 112 -18.79 15.19 4.78
N GLY A 113 -19.17 14.68 3.63
CA GLY A 113 -19.46 15.45 2.42
C GLY A 113 -20.98 15.73 2.29
N THR A 114 -21.59 15.20 1.23
CA THR A 114 -23.05 15.29 1.06
C THR A 114 -23.74 14.41 2.07
N ASP A 115 -24.79 14.94 2.72
CA ASP A 115 -25.67 14.22 3.63
C ASP A 115 -27.10 14.74 3.44
N ASP A 116 -27.79 14.15 2.49
CA ASP A 116 -29.17 14.48 2.18
C ASP A 116 -30.03 13.20 2.03
N SER A 117 -31.30 13.36 1.70
CA SER A 117 -32.24 12.22 1.58
C SER A 117 -31.93 11.28 0.42
N SER A 118 -31.05 11.64 -0.51
CA SER A 118 -30.75 10.89 -1.72
C SER A 118 -29.32 10.34 -1.74
N LEU A 119 -28.38 11.00 -1.06
CA LEU A 119 -26.98 10.71 -1.14
C LEU A 119 -26.26 11.02 0.18
N LEU A 120 -25.47 10.07 0.65
CA LEU A 120 -24.47 10.26 1.69
C LEU A 120 -23.10 10.03 1.08
N THR A 121 -22.17 10.97 1.26
CA THR A 121 -20.78 10.81 0.87
C THR A 121 -19.87 11.11 2.05
N ILE A 122 -18.90 10.27 2.26
CA ILE A 122 -17.86 10.43 3.28
C ILE A 122 -16.52 10.20 2.61
N SER A 123 -15.53 10.99 2.98
CA SER A 123 -14.16 10.83 2.47
C SER A 123 -13.15 10.96 3.59
N GLY A 124 -11.91 10.56 3.33
CA GLY A 124 -10.86 10.67 4.33
C GLY A 124 -9.58 9.97 3.94
N SER A 125 -8.77 9.69 4.94
CA SER A 125 -7.53 8.94 4.79
C SER A 125 -7.46 7.79 5.78
N GLY A 126 -6.62 6.82 5.49
CA GLY A 126 -6.38 5.68 6.35
C GLY A 126 -5.09 4.97 5.98
N THR A 127 -4.76 3.93 6.73
CA THR A 127 -3.59 3.09 6.52
C THR A 127 -4.02 1.69 6.13
N LEU A 128 -3.54 1.24 4.99
CA LEU A 128 -3.71 -0.13 4.53
C LEU A 128 -2.53 -0.99 4.98
N THR A 129 -2.82 -2.20 5.43
CA THR A 129 -1.85 -3.22 5.80
C THR A 129 -2.17 -4.52 5.07
N ILE A 130 -1.16 -5.18 4.52
CA ILE A 130 -1.26 -6.53 3.97
C ILE A 130 -0.33 -7.42 4.77
N THR A 131 -0.87 -8.48 5.36
CA THR A 131 -0.14 -9.47 6.15
C THR A 131 -0.36 -10.88 5.62
N GLY A 132 0.53 -11.80 5.97
CA GLY A 132 0.43 -13.21 5.57
C GLY A 132 1.75 -13.79 5.08
N ASP A 133 1.74 -15.04 4.66
CA ASP A 133 2.95 -15.76 4.25
C ASP A 133 3.64 -15.08 3.05
N GLY A 134 4.94 -14.79 3.24
CA GLY A 134 5.77 -14.17 2.21
C GLY A 134 5.45 -12.70 1.93
N SER A 135 4.57 -12.08 2.72
CA SER A 135 4.24 -10.67 2.55
C SER A 135 5.37 -9.81 3.13
N ASN A 136 5.88 -8.91 2.28
CA ASN A 136 6.90 -7.92 2.63
C ASN A 136 6.37 -6.53 2.25
N TRP A 137 5.13 -6.25 2.68
CA TRP A 137 4.45 -5.01 2.37
C TRP A 137 4.64 -3.99 3.49
N ASP A 138 4.93 -2.74 3.10
CA ASP A 138 4.88 -1.61 4.01
C ASP A 138 3.45 -1.13 4.20
N PRO A 139 3.02 -0.88 5.45
CA PRO A 139 1.77 -0.17 5.69
C PRO A 139 1.73 1.13 4.90
N THR A 140 0.68 1.31 4.11
CA THR A 140 0.62 2.41 3.14
C THR A 140 -0.60 3.27 3.38
N THR A 141 -0.38 4.59 3.46
CA THR A 141 -1.49 5.55 3.56
C THR A 141 -2.18 5.72 2.22
N GLY A 142 -3.49 5.93 2.25
CA GLY A 142 -4.29 6.19 1.07
C GLY A 142 -5.54 6.98 1.40
N ASN A 143 -6.20 7.47 0.35
CA ASN A 143 -7.49 8.11 0.45
C ASN A 143 -8.59 7.08 0.29
N TRP A 144 -9.70 7.32 0.94
CA TRP A 144 -10.91 6.51 0.81
C TRP A 144 -12.13 7.39 0.60
N THR A 145 -13.11 6.82 -0.04
CA THR A 145 -14.43 7.40 -0.18
C THR A 145 -15.47 6.35 0.11
N TYR A 146 -16.54 6.75 0.78
CA TYR A 146 -17.71 5.91 1.03
C TYR A 146 -18.94 6.64 0.55
N GLN A 147 -19.80 5.93 -0.16
CA GLN A 147 -20.97 6.52 -0.78
C GLN A 147 -22.18 5.59 -0.61
N ILE A 148 -23.29 6.17 -0.20
CA ILE A 148 -24.58 5.51 -0.11
C ILE A 148 -25.60 6.32 -0.91
N ALA A 149 -26.31 5.66 -1.83
CA ALA A 149 -27.40 6.27 -2.59
C ALA A 149 -28.72 5.57 -2.28
N SER A 150 -29.79 6.35 -2.10
CA SER A 150 -31.10 5.84 -1.70
C SER A 150 -31.94 5.22 -2.85
N THR A 151 -31.35 5.11 -4.04
CA THR A 151 -32.07 4.70 -5.25
C THR A 151 -32.37 3.21 -5.36
N ASN A 152 -32.01 2.41 -4.36
CA ASN A 152 -32.20 0.96 -4.43
C ASN A 152 -33.37 0.50 -3.56
N PRO A 153 -34.42 -0.13 -4.16
CA PRO A 153 -35.57 -0.62 -3.40
C PRO A 153 -35.23 -1.79 -2.45
N ASP A 154 -34.09 -2.48 -2.65
CA ASP A 154 -33.71 -3.66 -1.87
C ASP A 154 -32.77 -3.34 -0.68
N GLY A 155 -32.48 -2.08 -0.41
CA GLY A 155 -31.61 -1.66 0.69
C GLY A 155 -30.64 -0.54 0.31
N VAL A 156 -29.94 -0.03 1.32
CA VAL A 156 -28.93 1.00 1.14
C VAL A 156 -27.61 0.33 0.73
N TYR A 157 -27.14 0.57 -0.48
CA TYR A 157 -25.86 0.06 -0.94
C TYR A 157 -24.75 1.05 -0.56
N GLY A 158 -23.76 0.55 0.15
CA GLY A 158 -22.53 1.27 0.40
C GLY A 158 -21.46 0.87 -0.60
N GLN A 159 -20.82 1.86 -1.20
CA GLN A 159 -19.64 1.70 -2.02
C GLN A 159 -18.44 2.32 -1.33
N PHE A 160 -17.40 1.55 -1.14
CA PHE A 160 -16.17 1.96 -0.53
C PHE A 160 -15.04 1.87 -1.57
N ASN A 161 -14.35 2.97 -1.80
CA ASN A 161 -13.20 3.04 -2.69
C ASN A 161 -11.96 3.44 -1.89
N TYR A 162 -10.89 2.71 -2.03
CA TYR A 162 -9.56 3.05 -1.52
C TYR A 162 -8.60 3.24 -2.69
N GLN A 163 -7.76 4.26 -2.59
CA GLN A 163 -6.67 4.50 -3.53
C GLN A 163 -5.41 4.85 -2.75
N SER A 164 -4.33 4.14 -3.04
CA SER A 164 -3.03 4.44 -2.43
C SER A 164 -2.50 5.80 -2.89
N ASN A 165 -1.87 6.53 -1.98
CA ASN A 165 -1.22 7.82 -2.26
C ASN A 165 0.28 7.66 -2.60
N THR A 166 0.78 6.44 -2.74
CA THR A 166 2.18 6.22 -3.06
C THR A 166 2.48 6.58 -4.50
N THR A 167 3.16 7.69 -4.67
CA THR A 167 4.03 7.86 -5.83
C THR A 167 5.28 7.04 -5.57
N VAL A 168 5.47 5.97 -6.33
CA VAL A 168 6.73 5.21 -6.30
C VAL A 168 7.85 6.21 -6.60
N PRO A 169 8.84 6.37 -5.72
CA PRO A 169 9.99 7.21 -6.05
C PRO A 169 10.83 6.46 -7.10
N ASP A 170 10.54 6.64 -8.37
CA ASP A 170 11.24 5.99 -9.49
C ASP A 170 12.72 6.42 -9.64
N GLY A 171 13.24 7.22 -8.72
CA GLY A 171 14.51 7.89 -8.95
C GLY A 171 15.70 7.44 -8.12
N GLY A 172 15.50 6.92 -6.91
CA GLY A 172 16.61 6.74 -5.97
C GLY A 172 17.62 5.68 -6.40
N LEU A 173 17.16 4.49 -6.73
CA LEU A 173 18.01 3.38 -7.17
C LEU A 173 18.61 3.62 -8.56
N THR A 174 17.86 4.21 -9.49
CA THR A 174 18.33 4.54 -10.82
C THR A 174 19.43 5.62 -10.77
N ALA A 175 19.29 6.62 -9.91
CA ALA A 175 20.30 7.65 -9.72
C ALA A 175 21.60 7.10 -9.09
N ILE A 176 21.48 6.19 -8.11
CA ILE A 176 22.63 5.52 -7.48
C ILE A 176 23.34 4.61 -8.48
N LEU A 177 22.61 3.81 -9.25
CA LEU A 177 23.18 2.94 -10.29
C LEU A 177 23.85 3.75 -11.40
N LEU A 178 23.23 4.82 -11.85
CA LEU A 178 23.79 5.71 -12.86
C LEU A 178 25.03 6.44 -12.32
N GLY A 179 25.00 6.93 -11.10
CA GLY A 179 26.13 7.57 -10.41
C GLY A 179 27.30 6.61 -10.21
N SER A 180 27.06 5.37 -9.83
CA SER A 180 28.09 4.35 -9.67
C SER A 180 28.70 3.92 -11.01
N ALA A 181 27.88 3.77 -12.05
CA ALA A 181 28.35 3.46 -13.41
C ALA A 181 29.22 4.58 -13.99
N LEU A 182 28.84 5.83 -13.84
CA LEU A 182 29.62 7.00 -14.26
C LEU A 182 30.93 7.12 -13.50
N SER A 183 30.92 6.86 -12.19
CA SER A 183 32.14 6.87 -11.37
C SER A 183 33.12 5.76 -11.79
N GLY A 184 32.60 4.57 -12.08
CA GLY A 184 33.39 3.45 -12.62
C GLY A 184 34.05 3.76 -13.98
N LEU A 185 33.31 4.40 -14.88
CA LEU A 185 33.80 4.83 -16.19
C LEU A 185 34.90 5.89 -16.08
N THR A 186 34.78 6.84 -15.17
CA THR A 186 35.84 7.85 -14.96
C THR A 186 37.14 7.26 -14.43
N MET A 187 37.05 6.26 -13.54
CA MET A 187 38.23 5.53 -13.03
C MET A 187 38.90 4.70 -14.12
N LEU A 188 38.13 4.04 -14.98
CA LEU A 188 38.65 3.28 -16.12
C LEU A 188 39.36 4.19 -17.12
N ARG A 189 38.81 5.34 -17.45
CA ARG A 189 39.43 6.32 -18.38
C ARG A 189 40.76 6.82 -17.86
N LYS A 190 40.91 7.07 -16.57
CA LYS A 190 42.15 7.53 -15.94
C LYS A 190 43.25 6.46 -16.02
N LYS A 191 42.90 5.16 -16.00
CA LYS A 191 43.85 4.05 -16.07
C LYS A 191 44.33 3.74 -17.49
N ILE A 192 43.55 4.12 -18.53
CA ILE A 192 43.90 3.89 -19.95
C ILE A 192 44.75 5.06 -20.50
N SER A 193 44.69 6.24 -19.85
CA SER A 193 45.42 7.44 -20.28
C SER A 193 46.77 7.63 -19.56
N ALA A 194 47.18 6.71 -18.71
CA ALA A 194 48.45 6.64 -18.01
C ALA A 194 49.34 5.52 -18.59
#